data_fa02155f518286800c939adc1befa254
#
_entry.id   fa02155f518286800c939adc1befa254
#
_cell.length_a   1.000
_cell.length_b   1.000
_cell.length_c   1.000
_cell.angle_alpha   90.00
_cell.angle_beta   90.00
_cell.angle_gamma   90.00
#
_symmetry.space_group_name_H-M   'P 1'
#
loop_
_entity.id
_entity.type
_entity.pdbx_description
1 polymer ?
#
loop_
_entity_poly.entity_id
_entity_poly.type
_entity_poly.pdbx_seq_one_letter_code
_entity_poly.pdbx_strand_id
1 'polypeptide(L)'
;GTHGTQEWLPGKERGLSVYDWPMLAVGDVPVFYPYIVDNIGEALQAKRRGRAVIISHQTPPLVPAGLHDRLTHLHDLLHQWIAQEPGGVKDQLRREFLDGVRTEHIDLDLGWSQERIASDFEGFVSAVHDHLHELAQTAQPMGLHTFGHGSDERWRVATVMMMLGKEFWSGLADANDPNDRYDEWMATDYAKLPETKPYRLLAAYLHDGTAIANLDAARQEKLAQAKRWYADLGADNELRALLAGLAGHYIPTSYGGDPMKNPDALPTGRNLYGFDPSRVPTKAAWEAGKHAMDELLAAHRAKTGHAPKKLTFTLWSVETMRHYGLLEAQALWAMGVEPQWDAGGRVTGVQLIPREQLGRPRVDVVLSATGLY
;
A
#
# COMPACT_ATOMS: atom_id res chain seq x y z
N GLY A 1 17.62 -16.86 11.75
CA GLY A 1 16.74 -16.30 10.73
C GLY A 1 17.42 -16.21 9.38
N THR A 2 16.69 -15.84 8.35
CA THR A 2 17.24 -15.64 7.00
C THR A 2 18.19 -14.46 6.97
N HIS A 3 17.86 -13.43 7.71
CA HIS A 3 18.66 -12.22 7.81
C HIS A 3 19.91 -12.46 8.62
N GLY A 4 21.07 -12.31 8.02
CA GLY A 4 22.37 -12.50 8.64
C GLY A 4 22.92 -13.93 8.61
N THR A 5 22.13 -14.96 8.77
CA THR A 5 22.60 -16.36 8.81
C THR A 5 22.55 -17.03 7.44
N GLN A 6 21.36 -17.13 6.88
CA GLN A 6 21.17 -17.79 5.59
C GLN A 6 21.60 -16.91 4.41
N GLU A 7 21.39 -15.59 4.54
CA GLU A 7 21.68 -14.62 3.49
C GLU A 7 23.18 -14.42 3.29
N TRP A 8 23.96 -14.35 4.38
CA TRP A 8 25.37 -13.93 4.34
C TRP A 8 26.40 -15.05 4.39
N LEU A 9 25.95 -16.30 4.43
CA LEU A 9 26.88 -17.40 4.29
C LEU A 9 27.55 -17.35 2.91
N PRO A 10 28.87 -17.62 2.81
CA PRO A 10 29.60 -17.53 1.55
C PRO A 10 29.13 -18.59 0.55
N GLY A 11 29.58 -18.45 -0.68
CA GLY A 11 29.32 -19.38 -1.77
C GLY A 11 28.21 -18.92 -2.70
N LYS A 12 27.58 -19.89 -3.37
CA LYS A 12 26.56 -19.59 -4.39
C LYS A 12 25.28 -19.01 -3.78
N GLU A 13 24.72 -18.04 -4.46
CA GLU A 13 23.41 -17.48 -4.09
C GLU A 13 22.25 -18.38 -4.55
N ARG A 14 22.43 -19.10 -5.64
CA ARG A 14 21.41 -19.95 -6.28
C ARG A 14 21.98 -21.27 -6.73
N GLY A 15 21.12 -22.24 -6.96
CA GLY A 15 21.53 -23.56 -7.43
C GLY A 15 22.46 -24.26 -6.47
N LEU A 16 22.13 -24.23 -5.18
CA LEU A 16 22.93 -24.81 -4.12
C LEU A 16 22.98 -26.34 -4.21
N SER A 17 24.16 -26.88 -4.01
CA SER A 17 24.39 -28.31 -3.79
C SER A 17 24.42 -28.61 -2.29
N VAL A 18 24.41 -29.88 -1.94
CA VAL A 18 24.51 -30.32 -0.54
C VAL A 18 25.85 -29.96 0.12
N TYR A 19 26.85 -29.57 -0.67
CA TYR A 19 28.18 -29.17 -0.19
C TYR A 19 28.33 -27.63 -0.04
N ASP A 20 27.32 -26.87 -0.43
CA ASP A 20 27.37 -25.41 -0.27
C ASP A 20 27.11 -25.02 1.20
N TRP A 21 27.75 -23.95 1.65
CA TRP A 21 27.76 -23.55 3.05
C TRP A 21 26.38 -23.47 3.71
N PRO A 22 25.35 -22.90 3.09
CA PRO A 22 24.03 -22.86 3.69
C PRO A 22 23.43 -24.26 3.91
N MET A 23 23.68 -25.21 3.02
CA MET A 23 23.19 -26.58 3.16
C MET A 23 23.95 -27.33 4.25
N LEU A 24 25.28 -27.14 4.34
CA LEU A 24 26.11 -27.71 5.42
C LEU A 24 25.70 -27.17 6.79
N ALA A 25 25.39 -25.86 6.87
CA ALA A 25 25.01 -25.24 8.13
C ALA A 25 23.65 -25.75 8.66
N VAL A 26 22.69 -26.03 7.77
CA VAL A 26 21.38 -26.57 8.14
C VAL A 26 21.42 -28.08 8.33
N GLY A 27 22.26 -28.80 7.59
CA GLY A 27 22.30 -30.27 7.59
C GLY A 27 21.00 -30.87 7.05
N ASP A 28 20.58 -31.99 7.61
CA ASP A 28 19.39 -32.75 7.18
C ASP A 28 18.11 -32.34 7.95
N VAL A 29 18.21 -31.34 8.82
CA VAL A 29 17.07 -30.90 9.63
C VAL A 29 16.04 -30.18 8.75
N PRO A 30 14.76 -30.57 8.79
CA PRO A 30 13.69 -29.82 8.13
C PRO A 30 13.56 -28.42 8.73
N VAL A 31 13.40 -27.41 7.88
CA VAL A 31 13.24 -26.02 8.30
C VAL A 31 11.81 -25.56 8.03
N PHE A 32 11.10 -25.20 9.09
CA PHE A 32 9.82 -24.49 9.02
C PHE A 32 10.04 -23.06 9.47
N TYR A 33 9.67 -22.11 8.62
CA TYR A 33 9.97 -20.72 8.84
C TYR A 33 8.69 -19.87 8.84
N PRO A 34 8.11 -19.59 10.02
CA PRO A 34 7.04 -18.60 10.11
C PRO A 34 7.55 -17.24 9.65
N TYR A 35 6.89 -16.65 8.66
CA TYR A 35 7.32 -15.39 8.10
C TYR A 35 6.16 -14.54 7.62
N ILE A 36 6.33 -13.22 7.69
CA ILE A 36 5.29 -12.26 7.33
C ILE A 36 4.93 -12.36 5.84
N VAL A 37 3.65 -12.29 5.55
CA VAL A 37 3.12 -12.56 4.21
C VAL A 37 3.50 -11.51 3.16
N ASP A 38 3.80 -10.29 3.58
CA ASP A 38 4.10 -9.17 2.69
C ASP A 38 5.60 -9.02 2.35
N ASN A 39 6.51 -9.72 3.06
CA ASN A 39 7.95 -9.67 2.81
C ASN A 39 8.46 -10.95 2.15
N ILE A 40 8.07 -11.18 0.89
CA ILE A 40 8.33 -12.41 0.16
C ILE A 40 9.82 -12.60 -0.14
N GLY A 41 10.58 -11.53 -0.32
CA GLY A 41 11.99 -11.58 -0.69
C GLY A 41 12.83 -12.39 0.29
N GLU A 42 12.71 -12.11 1.58
CA GLU A 42 13.42 -12.86 2.62
C GLU A 42 12.90 -14.28 2.80
N ALA A 43 11.58 -14.49 2.63
CA ALA A 43 11.03 -15.84 2.62
C ALA A 43 11.63 -16.71 1.51
N LEU A 44 11.89 -16.13 0.33
CA LEU A 44 12.56 -16.83 -0.77
C LEU A 44 14.01 -17.17 -0.45
N GLN A 45 14.73 -16.34 0.31
CA GLN A 45 16.08 -16.68 0.78
C GLN A 45 16.06 -17.92 1.68
N ALA A 46 15.12 -18.00 2.62
CA ALA A 46 14.97 -19.19 3.44
C ALA A 46 14.70 -20.45 2.62
N LYS A 47 13.88 -20.33 1.57
CA LYS A 47 13.65 -21.44 0.63
C LYS A 47 14.90 -21.85 -0.15
N ARG A 48 15.56 -20.88 -0.76
CA ARG A 48 16.68 -21.13 -1.67
C ARG A 48 17.93 -21.62 -0.94
N ARG A 49 18.19 -21.07 0.24
CA ARG A 49 19.40 -21.32 1.01
C ARG A 49 19.20 -22.26 2.20
N GLY A 50 17.98 -22.44 2.68
CA GLY A 50 17.66 -23.28 3.83
C GLY A 50 16.66 -24.39 3.56
N ARG A 51 16.20 -24.56 2.32
CA ARG A 51 15.15 -25.55 1.95
C ARG A 51 13.87 -25.40 2.79
N ALA A 52 13.61 -24.17 3.26
CA ALA A 52 12.55 -23.93 4.21
C ALA A 52 11.16 -24.09 3.58
N VAL A 53 10.26 -24.66 4.36
CA VAL A 53 8.82 -24.54 4.18
C VAL A 53 8.40 -23.27 4.91
N ILE A 54 7.91 -22.29 4.18
CA ILE A 54 7.47 -21.02 4.77
C ILE A 54 6.05 -21.19 5.28
N ILE A 55 5.82 -20.80 6.52
CA ILE A 55 4.46 -20.68 7.05
C ILE A 55 4.15 -19.20 7.13
N SER A 56 3.40 -18.70 6.16
CA SER A 56 3.05 -17.28 6.13
C SER A 56 2.19 -16.89 7.33
N HIS A 57 2.46 -15.71 7.89
CA HIS A 57 1.61 -15.12 8.91
C HIS A 57 1.15 -13.72 8.48
N GLN A 58 0.06 -13.27 9.08
CA GLN A 58 -0.54 -11.97 8.74
C GLN A 58 0.39 -10.81 9.07
N THR A 59 0.22 -9.71 8.34
CA THR A 59 0.62 -8.38 8.79
C THR A 59 -0.22 -7.98 10.02
N PRO A 60 0.25 -7.03 10.85
CA PRO A 60 -0.62 -6.38 11.80
C PRO A 60 -1.88 -5.84 11.11
N PRO A 61 -3.03 -5.80 11.79
CA PRO A 61 -4.22 -5.18 11.21
C PRO A 61 -3.96 -3.72 10.91
N LEU A 62 -4.55 -3.22 9.84
CA LEU A 62 -4.36 -1.86 9.36
C LEU A 62 -5.61 -1.02 9.61
N VAL A 63 -5.39 0.22 10.00
CA VAL A 63 -6.43 1.25 10.13
C VAL A 63 -5.99 2.50 9.40
N PRO A 64 -6.88 3.43 9.01
CA PRO A 64 -6.48 4.77 8.62
C PRO A 64 -5.82 5.45 9.82
N ALA A 65 -4.76 6.22 9.58
CA ALA A 65 -4.06 6.96 10.65
C ALA A 65 -5.01 7.90 11.38
N GLY A 66 -5.96 8.47 10.65
CA GLY A 66 -6.85 9.50 11.16
C GLY A 66 -6.09 10.78 11.50
N LEU A 67 -6.81 11.74 12.02
CA LEU A 67 -6.23 12.92 12.67
C LEU A 67 -6.42 12.79 14.18
N HIS A 68 -5.43 13.20 14.94
CA HIS A 68 -5.47 13.17 16.40
C HIS A 68 -4.90 14.46 16.98
N ASP A 69 -5.34 14.80 18.19
CA ASP A 69 -4.87 15.97 18.96
C ASP A 69 -4.86 17.28 18.15
N ARG A 70 -3.69 17.83 17.93
CA ARG A 70 -3.51 19.13 17.29
C ARG A 70 -3.93 19.16 15.82
N LEU A 71 -3.76 18.06 15.09
CA LEU A 71 -4.16 17.98 13.69
C LEU A 71 -5.69 17.96 13.56
N THR A 72 -6.41 17.29 14.47
CA THR A 72 -7.87 17.37 14.54
C THR A 72 -8.32 18.81 14.83
N HIS A 73 -7.69 19.47 15.80
CA HIS A 73 -8.02 20.85 16.11
C HIS A 73 -7.77 21.79 14.92
N LEU A 74 -6.67 21.61 14.20
CA LEU A 74 -6.37 22.39 13.00
C LEU A 74 -7.39 22.17 11.88
N HIS A 75 -7.81 20.93 11.68
CA HIS A 75 -8.86 20.57 10.73
C HIS A 75 -10.21 21.19 11.10
N ASP A 76 -10.57 21.19 12.39
CA ASP A 76 -11.78 21.84 12.89
C ASP A 76 -11.74 23.36 12.67
N LEU A 77 -10.62 24.01 12.95
CA LEU A 77 -10.42 25.45 12.71
C LEU A 77 -10.59 25.81 11.23
N LEU A 78 -10.07 24.96 10.35
CA LEU A 78 -10.19 25.11 8.91
C LEU A 78 -11.66 25.07 8.48
N HIS A 79 -12.43 24.07 8.92
CA HIS A 79 -13.85 23.95 8.62
C HIS A 79 -14.68 25.11 9.18
N GLN A 80 -14.39 25.55 10.42
CA GLN A 80 -15.02 26.71 11.01
C GLN A 80 -14.75 27.99 10.21
N TRP A 81 -13.50 28.17 9.76
CA TRP A 81 -13.13 29.31 8.93
C TRP A 81 -13.86 29.32 7.58
N ILE A 82 -13.98 28.15 6.92
CA ILE A 82 -14.71 28.01 5.66
C ILE A 82 -16.18 28.37 5.84
N ALA A 83 -16.81 27.86 6.90
CA ALA A 83 -18.23 28.10 7.18
C ALA A 83 -18.58 29.52 7.65
N GLN A 84 -17.58 30.30 8.08
CA GLN A 84 -17.83 31.61 8.70
C GLN A 84 -17.93 32.72 7.66
N GLU A 85 -18.93 33.57 7.82
CA GLU A 85 -19.07 34.80 7.06
C GLU A 85 -17.95 35.83 7.35
N PRO A 86 -17.59 36.69 6.36
CA PRO A 86 -16.56 37.71 6.56
C PRO A 86 -16.81 38.58 7.78
N GLY A 87 -15.80 38.79 8.64
CA GLY A 87 -15.88 39.59 9.86
C GLY A 87 -14.83 39.22 10.89
N GLY A 88 -14.87 39.89 12.04
CA GLY A 88 -13.84 39.75 13.08
C GLY A 88 -13.67 38.30 13.60
N VAL A 89 -14.72 37.49 13.60
CA VAL A 89 -14.65 36.07 13.97
C VAL A 89 -13.83 35.29 12.94
N LYS A 90 -14.10 35.49 11.63
CA LYS A 90 -13.34 34.85 10.56
C LYS A 90 -11.86 35.26 10.59
N ASP A 91 -11.58 36.53 10.91
CA ASP A 91 -10.21 37.02 11.07
C ASP A 91 -9.51 36.41 12.28
N GLN A 92 -10.23 36.15 13.36
CA GLN A 92 -9.68 35.44 14.53
C GLN A 92 -9.36 33.97 14.19
N LEU A 93 -10.28 33.23 13.57
CA LEU A 93 -10.08 31.84 13.12
C LEU A 93 -8.89 31.75 12.17
N ARG A 94 -8.74 32.72 11.26
CA ARG A 94 -7.57 32.79 10.37
C ARG A 94 -6.25 32.88 11.15
N ARG A 95 -6.18 33.69 12.20
CA ARG A 95 -4.96 33.83 13.02
C ARG A 95 -4.65 32.52 13.76
N GLU A 96 -5.66 31.93 14.41
CA GLU A 96 -5.51 30.67 15.14
C GLU A 96 -5.10 29.52 14.21
N PHE A 97 -5.69 29.45 13.01
CA PHE A 97 -5.32 28.49 11.99
C PHE A 97 -3.86 28.65 11.54
N LEU A 98 -3.43 29.88 11.25
CA LEU A 98 -2.04 30.14 10.85
C LEU A 98 -1.03 29.81 11.95
N ASP A 99 -1.38 30.06 13.22
CA ASP A 99 -0.54 29.69 14.35
C ASP A 99 -0.45 28.16 14.51
N GLY A 100 -1.56 27.46 14.32
CA GLY A 100 -1.59 25.99 14.30
C GLY A 100 -0.73 25.41 13.17
N VAL A 101 -0.90 25.91 11.95
CA VAL A 101 -0.10 25.49 10.77
C VAL A 101 1.40 25.65 11.01
N ARG A 102 1.83 26.79 11.58
CA ARG A 102 3.26 27.04 11.89
C ARG A 102 3.77 26.16 13.02
N THR A 103 2.95 25.90 14.01
CA THR A 103 3.30 25.03 15.15
C THR A 103 3.55 23.59 14.69
N GLU A 104 2.76 23.10 13.75
CA GLU A 104 2.87 21.76 13.17
C GLU A 104 3.76 21.73 11.91
N HIS A 105 4.37 22.86 11.52
CA HIS A 105 5.29 23.00 10.36
C HIS A 105 4.67 22.64 8.99
N ILE A 106 3.37 22.65 8.86
CA ILE A 106 2.66 22.26 7.61
C ILE A 106 2.96 23.21 6.46
N ASP A 107 3.17 24.49 6.72
CA ASP A 107 3.60 25.47 5.72
C ASP A 107 4.96 25.12 5.09
N LEU A 108 5.87 24.56 5.89
CA LEU A 108 7.17 24.07 5.41
C LEU A 108 7.03 22.80 4.58
N ASP A 109 6.21 21.85 5.04
CA ASP A 109 5.94 20.60 4.33
C ASP A 109 5.32 20.87 2.96
N LEU A 110 4.40 21.82 2.88
CA LEU A 110 3.77 22.24 1.63
C LEU A 110 4.63 23.18 0.78
N GLY A 111 5.73 23.71 1.32
CA GLY A 111 6.61 24.65 0.63
C GLY A 111 5.97 25.99 0.29
N TRP A 112 5.03 26.48 1.13
CA TRP A 112 4.39 27.78 0.95
C TRP A 112 5.12 28.87 1.70
N SER A 113 5.58 29.92 0.97
CA SER A 113 6.16 31.11 1.60
C SER A 113 5.08 31.98 2.24
N GLN A 114 5.47 32.80 3.21
CA GLN A 114 4.56 33.72 3.90
C GLN A 114 3.92 34.73 2.92
N GLU A 115 4.65 35.18 1.88
CA GLU A 115 4.15 36.07 0.86
C GLU A 115 3.07 35.37 0.01
N ARG A 116 3.28 34.09 -0.35
CA ARG A 116 2.32 33.30 -1.08
C ARG A 116 1.05 33.05 -0.25
N ILE A 117 1.18 32.70 1.04
CA ILE A 117 0.05 32.54 1.96
C ILE A 117 -0.76 33.84 2.08
N ALA A 118 -0.09 34.98 2.15
CA ALA A 118 -0.77 36.27 2.25
C ALA A 118 -1.54 36.64 0.97
N SER A 119 -1.01 36.28 -0.20
CA SER A 119 -1.60 36.61 -1.50
C SER A 119 -2.70 35.63 -1.94
N ASP A 120 -2.66 34.37 -1.50
CA ASP A 120 -3.61 33.32 -1.86
C ASP A 120 -3.96 32.46 -0.63
N PHE A 121 -4.67 33.04 0.31
CA PHE A 121 -5.01 32.35 1.55
C PHE A 121 -6.04 31.22 1.35
N GLU A 122 -6.99 31.38 0.44
CA GLU A 122 -7.98 30.35 0.13
C GLU A 122 -7.32 29.13 -0.52
N GLY A 123 -6.42 29.34 -1.47
CA GLY A 123 -5.61 28.26 -2.05
C GLY A 123 -4.73 27.56 -1.00
N PHE A 124 -4.20 28.32 -0.04
CA PHE A 124 -3.44 27.73 1.07
C PHE A 124 -4.32 26.87 1.99
N VAL A 125 -5.51 27.34 2.35
CA VAL A 125 -6.47 26.56 3.15
C VAL A 125 -6.83 25.25 2.46
N SER A 126 -7.09 25.27 1.15
CA SER A 126 -7.34 24.06 0.36
C SER A 126 -6.14 23.10 0.37
N ALA A 127 -4.92 23.62 0.20
CA ALA A 127 -3.72 22.80 0.21
C ALA A 127 -3.46 22.13 1.58
N VAL A 128 -3.72 22.87 2.68
CA VAL A 128 -3.64 22.30 4.04
C VAL A 128 -4.70 21.21 4.25
N HIS A 129 -5.94 21.47 3.81
CA HIS A 129 -7.03 20.49 3.90
C HIS A 129 -6.69 19.19 3.19
N ASP A 130 -6.23 19.29 1.94
CA ASP A 130 -5.84 18.10 1.15
C ASP A 130 -4.67 17.34 1.81
N HIS A 131 -3.68 18.06 2.32
CA HIS A 131 -2.55 17.47 3.03
C HIS A 131 -2.95 16.73 4.32
N LEU A 132 -3.83 17.33 5.13
CA LEU A 132 -4.35 16.69 6.34
C LEU A 132 -5.11 15.40 5.99
N HIS A 133 -5.92 15.43 4.94
CA HIS A 133 -6.63 14.23 4.47
C HIS A 133 -5.69 13.15 3.91
N GLU A 134 -4.63 13.53 3.22
CA GLU A 134 -3.61 12.59 2.74
C GLU A 134 -2.91 11.89 3.92
N LEU A 135 -2.51 12.64 4.95
CA LEU A 135 -1.95 12.09 6.18
C LEU A 135 -2.92 11.13 6.87
N ALA A 136 -4.18 11.54 7.01
CA ALA A 136 -5.21 10.75 7.68
C ALA A 136 -5.53 9.41 6.99
N GLN A 137 -5.41 9.34 5.67
CA GLN A 137 -5.66 8.14 4.88
C GLN A 137 -4.49 7.16 4.87
N THR A 138 -3.33 7.54 5.41
CA THR A 138 -2.17 6.65 5.48
C THR A 138 -2.50 5.41 6.32
N ALA A 139 -2.16 4.24 5.79
CA ALA A 139 -2.38 2.99 6.51
C ALA A 139 -1.43 2.86 7.70
N GLN A 140 -1.99 2.70 8.89
CA GLN A 140 -1.23 2.53 10.13
C GLN A 140 -1.42 1.12 10.69
N PRO A 141 -0.33 0.39 10.99
CA PRO A 141 -0.42 -0.91 11.64
C PRO A 141 -0.80 -0.76 13.12
N MET A 142 -1.74 -1.59 13.58
CA MET A 142 -2.20 -1.61 14.96
C MET A 142 -1.56 -2.75 15.74
N GLY A 143 -0.54 -2.42 16.51
CA GLY A 143 0.20 -3.39 17.32
C GLY A 143 1.04 -4.36 16.52
N LEU A 144 1.15 -5.59 17.00
CA LEU A 144 1.87 -6.69 16.37
C LEU A 144 0.91 -7.85 16.11
N HIS A 145 1.16 -8.59 15.03
CA HIS A 145 0.46 -9.85 14.81
C HIS A 145 0.96 -10.93 15.78
N THR A 146 0.06 -11.70 16.38
CA THR A 146 0.38 -12.88 17.16
C THR A 146 0.18 -14.12 16.32
N PHE A 147 1.24 -14.86 16.05
CA PHE A 147 1.20 -16.06 15.21
C PHE A 147 0.13 -17.06 15.68
N GLY A 148 -0.69 -17.51 14.74
CA GLY A 148 -1.78 -18.46 14.99
C GLY A 148 -3.07 -17.85 15.55
N HIS A 149 -3.12 -16.55 15.74
CA HIS A 149 -4.31 -15.84 16.18
C HIS A 149 -4.81 -14.90 15.08
N GLY A 150 -6.10 -14.96 14.78
CA GLY A 150 -6.72 -13.95 13.90
C GLY A 150 -6.69 -12.56 14.55
N SER A 151 -6.73 -11.53 13.74
CA SER A 151 -6.79 -10.15 14.23
C SER A 151 -8.07 -9.88 15.03
N ASP A 152 -8.00 -9.00 16.01
CA ASP A 152 -9.16 -8.56 16.78
C ASP A 152 -10.28 -8.05 15.84
N GLU A 153 -11.52 -8.37 16.20
CA GLU A 153 -12.69 -8.09 15.37
C GLU A 153 -12.79 -6.63 14.95
N ARG A 154 -12.57 -5.70 15.87
CA ARG A 154 -12.57 -4.27 15.60
C ARG A 154 -11.60 -3.90 14.48
N TRP A 155 -10.39 -4.42 14.55
CA TRP A 155 -9.35 -4.11 13.57
C TRP A 155 -9.53 -4.84 12.25
N ARG A 156 -10.16 -6.03 12.29
CA ARG A 156 -10.55 -6.75 11.05
C ARG A 156 -11.55 -5.94 10.23
N VAL A 157 -12.57 -5.38 10.87
CA VAL A 157 -13.56 -4.52 10.19
C VAL A 157 -12.86 -3.30 9.59
N ALA A 158 -11.98 -2.64 10.35
CA ALA A 158 -11.22 -1.49 9.86
C ALA A 158 -10.31 -1.84 8.67
N THR A 159 -9.58 -2.96 8.76
CA THR A 159 -8.73 -3.43 7.65
C THR A 159 -9.55 -3.73 6.39
N VAL A 160 -10.68 -4.43 6.52
CA VAL A 160 -11.56 -4.71 5.38
C VAL A 160 -12.18 -3.43 4.82
N MET A 161 -12.50 -2.45 5.68
CA MET A 161 -12.97 -1.14 5.24
C MET A 161 -11.94 -0.45 4.34
N MET A 162 -10.66 -0.49 4.71
CA MET A 162 -9.57 0.05 3.89
C MET A 162 -9.37 -0.76 2.60
N MET A 163 -9.46 -2.11 2.65
CA MET A 163 -9.36 -2.97 1.45
C MET A 163 -10.46 -2.68 0.42
N LEU A 164 -11.64 -2.27 0.85
CA LEU A 164 -12.71 -1.81 -0.05
C LEU A 164 -12.33 -0.53 -0.80
N GLY A 165 -11.58 0.36 -0.15
CA GLY A 165 -10.96 1.54 -0.74
C GLY A 165 -11.90 2.70 -1.04
N LYS A 166 -11.31 3.85 -1.36
CA LYS A 166 -12.01 5.13 -1.59
C LYS A 166 -13.13 5.02 -2.62
N GLU A 167 -12.89 4.35 -3.74
CA GLU A 167 -13.87 4.23 -4.83
C GLU A 167 -15.19 3.55 -4.40
N PHE A 168 -15.07 2.50 -3.56
CA PHE A 168 -16.25 1.84 -3.00
C PHE A 168 -17.06 2.79 -2.12
N TRP A 169 -16.40 3.44 -1.17
CA TRP A 169 -17.05 4.26 -0.15
C TRP A 169 -17.58 5.58 -0.66
N SER A 170 -16.89 6.24 -1.59
CA SER A 170 -17.34 7.49 -2.18
C SER A 170 -18.70 7.39 -2.87
N GLY A 171 -19.08 6.20 -3.33
CA GLY A 171 -20.40 5.95 -3.90
C GLY A 171 -21.55 5.90 -2.87
N LEU A 172 -21.21 5.90 -1.57
CA LEU A 172 -22.19 5.87 -0.46
C LEU A 172 -22.27 7.22 0.29
N ALA A 173 -21.46 8.18 -0.12
CA ALA A 173 -21.47 9.54 0.45
C ALA A 173 -22.75 10.28 0.02
N ASP A 174 -23.31 11.09 0.94
CA ASP A 174 -24.37 12.04 0.59
C ASP A 174 -23.73 13.28 -0.05
N ALA A 175 -24.02 13.52 -1.31
CA ALA A 175 -23.50 14.69 -2.03
C ALA A 175 -23.92 16.03 -1.44
N ASN A 176 -24.99 16.05 -0.64
CA ASN A 176 -25.53 17.26 -0.01
C ASN A 176 -24.93 17.53 1.37
N ASP A 177 -24.22 16.57 1.95
CA ASP A 177 -23.55 16.73 3.24
C ASP A 177 -22.03 16.78 3.04
N PRO A 178 -21.39 17.95 3.25
CA PRO A 178 -19.94 18.09 3.10
C PRO A 178 -19.14 17.21 4.07
N ASN A 179 -19.73 16.80 5.19
CA ASN A 179 -19.08 15.92 6.18
C ASN A 179 -19.29 14.43 5.88
N ASP A 180 -20.24 14.08 5.00
CA ASP A 180 -20.51 12.69 4.61
C ASP A 180 -19.64 12.29 3.40
N ARG A 181 -18.33 12.44 3.51
CA ARG A 181 -17.33 12.14 2.48
C ARG A 181 -16.29 11.15 2.98
N TYR A 182 -15.74 10.39 2.06
CA TYR A 182 -14.71 9.39 2.39
C TYR A 182 -13.52 10.02 3.13
N ASP A 183 -13.04 11.16 2.66
CA ASP A 183 -11.87 11.83 3.21
C ASP A 183 -12.13 12.30 4.66
N GLU A 184 -13.32 12.81 4.95
CA GLU A 184 -13.77 13.20 6.30
C GLU A 184 -13.89 11.98 7.23
N TRP A 185 -14.43 10.87 6.72
CA TRP A 185 -14.51 9.65 7.53
C TRP A 185 -13.12 9.12 7.90
N MET A 186 -12.15 9.21 6.98
CA MET A 186 -10.78 8.78 7.25
C MET A 186 -10.02 9.76 8.13
N ALA A 187 -10.42 11.03 8.21
CA ALA A 187 -9.84 12.01 9.11
C ALA A 187 -10.22 11.79 10.59
N THR A 188 -11.22 10.95 10.86
CA THR A 188 -11.62 10.60 12.22
C THR A 188 -10.51 9.83 12.93
N ASP A 189 -10.24 10.19 14.21
CA ASP A 189 -9.33 9.42 15.08
C ASP A 189 -9.69 7.93 15.06
N TYR A 190 -8.69 7.07 14.91
CA TYR A 190 -8.89 5.62 14.84
C TYR A 190 -9.64 5.04 16.06
N ALA A 191 -9.55 5.69 17.21
CA ALA A 191 -10.30 5.31 18.41
C ALA A 191 -11.81 5.46 18.22
N LYS A 192 -12.24 6.42 17.41
CA LYS A 192 -13.63 6.72 17.08
C LYS A 192 -14.09 6.11 15.75
N LEU A 193 -13.19 5.43 15.03
CA LEU A 193 -13.51 4.82 13.75
C LEU A 193 -14.80 3.97 13.75
N PRO A 194 -15.13 3.20 14.84
CA PRO A 194 -16.40 2.47 14.92
C PRO A 194 -17.66 3.35 14.88
N GLU A 195 -17.55 4.65 15.11
CA GLU A 195 -18.66 5.59 15.06
C GLU A 195 -18.93 6.10 13.65
N THR A 196 -17.99 5.90 12.72
CA THR A 196 -18.12 6.35 11.33
C THR A 196 -19.17 5.57 10.56
N LYS A 197 -19.79 6.21 9.57
CA LYS A 197 -20.79 5.59 8.70
C LYS A 197 -20.26 4.34 7.99
N PRO A 198 -19.08 4.37 7.31
CA PRO A 198 -18.58 3.19 6.61
C PRO A 198 -18.31 2.01 7.54
N TYR A 199 -17.71 2.26 8.71
CA TYR A 199 -17.47 1.19 9.68
C TYR A 199 -18.77 0.54 10.15
N ARG A 200 -19.78 1.34 10.55
CA ARG A 200 -21.06 0.82 11.03
C ARG A 200 -21.81 0.01 9.95
N LEU A 201 -21.83 0.52 8.71
CA LEU A 201 -22.45 -0.20 7.59
C LEU A 201 -21.76 -1.54 7.33
N LEU A 202 -20.43 -1.53 7.30
CA LEU A 202 -19.66 -2.74 7.07
C LEU A 202 -19.79 -3.74 8.21
N ALA A 203 -19.71 -3.29 9.47
CA ALA A 203 -19.89 -4.15 10.64
C ALA A 203 -21.26 -4.83 10.66
N ALA A 204 -22.34 -4.07 10.41
CA ALA A 204 -23.69 -4.63 10.31
C ALA A 204 -23.83 -5.67 9.18
N TYR A 205 -23.20 -5.40 8.01
CA TYR A 205 -23.18 -6.37 6.92
C TYR A 205 -22.40 -7.65 7.27
N LEU A 206 -21.23 -7.51 7.89
CA LEU A 206 -20.36 -8.64 8.19
C LEU A 206 -20.91 -9.52 9.34
N HIS A 207 -21.55 -8.92 10.33
CA HIS A 207 -22.06 -9.63 11.51
C HIS A 207 -23.49 -10.15 11.32
N ASP A 208 -24.37 -9.26 10.87
CA ASP A 208 -25.82 -9.53 10.85
C ASP A 208 -26.35 -9.83 9.44
N GLY A 209 -25.50 -9.66 8.42
CA GLY A 209 -25.92 -9.79 7.02
C GLY A 209 -26.81 -8.63 6.54
N THR A 210 -26.83 -7.51 7.28
CA THR A 210 -27.62 -6.32 6.90
C THR A 210 -27.17 -5.76 5.57
N ALA A 211 -28.08 -5.68 4.59
CA ALA A 211 -27.76 -5.20 3.25
C ALA A 211 -27.38 -3.71 3.28
N ILE A 212 -26.31 -3.35 2.58
CA ILE A 212 -25.98 -1.97 2.30
C ILE A 212 -26.78 -1.53 1.07
N ALA A 213 -27.60 -0.51 1.23
CA ALA A 213 -28.44 0.01 0.16
C ALA A 213 -27.64 0.77 -0.92
N ASN A 214 -28.23 0.92 -2.10
CA ASN A 214 -27.71 1.75 -3.21
C ASN A 214 -26.36 1.30 -3.79
N LEU A 215 -26.03 0.01 -3.73
CA LEU A 215 -24.84 -0.55 -4.36
C LEU A 215 -25.15 -0.98 -5.81
N ASP A 216 -24.30 -0.57 -6.75
CA ASP A 216 -24.27 -1.15 -8.09
C ASP A 216 -23.70 -2.59 -8.07
N ALA A 217 -23.78 -3.28 -9.21
CA ALA A 217 -23.34 -4.67 -9.32
C ALA A 217 -21.86 -4.88 -8.97
N ALA A 218 -20.99 -3.94 -9.37
CA ALA A 218 -19.56 -4.02 -9.08
C ALA A 218 -19.26 -3.88 -7.58
N ARG A 219 -19.93 -2.94 -6.90
CA ARG A 219 -19.83 -2.79 -5.45
C ARG A 219 -20.42 -3.96 -4.68
N GLN A 220 -21.53 -4.55 -5.17
CA GLN A 220 -22.10 -5.76 -4.57
C GLN A 220 -21.10 -6.93 -4.63
N GLU A 221 -20.46 -7.14 -5.76
CA GLU A 221 -19.42 -8.17 -5.92
C GLU A 221 -18.24 -7.92 -4.96
N LYS A 222 -17.75 -6.68 -4.90
CA LYS A 222 -16.65 -6.30 -4.01
C LYS A 222 -17.03 -6.47 -2.52
N LEU A 223 -18.28 -6.17 -2.16
CA LEU A 223 -18.79 -6.40 -0.81
C LEU A 223 -18.89 -7.90 -0.47
N ALA A 224 -19.26 -8.75 -1.42
CA ALA A 224 -19.23 -10.20 -1.24
C ALA A 224 -17.79 -10.72 -1.01
N GLN A 225 -16.79 -10.13 -1.69
CA GLN A 225 -15.38 -10.42 -1.43
C GLN A 225 -14.94 -9.96 -0.03
N ALA A 226 -15.41 -8.82 0.45
CA ALA A 226 -15.11 -8.30 1.78
C ALA A 226 -15.49 -9.29 2.90
N LYS A 227 -16.61 -10.01 2.75
CA LYS A 227 -17.01 -11.06 3.70
C LYS A 227 -15.99 -12.20 3.77
N ARG A 228 -15.41 -12.59 2.64
CA ARG A 228 -14.34 -13.58 2.59
C ARG A 228 -13.06 -13.05 3.24
N TRP A 229 -12.63 -11.83 2.91
CA TRP A 229 -11.46 -11.21 3.52
C TRP A 229 -11.57 -11.11 5.05
N TYR A 230 -12.76 -10.74 5.53
CA TYR A 230 -13.02 -10.68 6.96
C TYR A 230 -12.88 -12.04 7.65
N ALA A 231 -13.40 -13.10 7.03
CA ALA A 231 -13.25 -14.46 7.52
C ALA A 231 -11.78 -14.91 7.50
N ASP A 232 -11.07 -14.64 6.42
CA ASP A 232 -9.67 -15.02 6.22
C ASP A 232 -8.73 -14.31 7.20
N LEU A 233 -8.97 -13.03 7.51
CA LEU A 233 -8.25 -12.27 8.54
C LEU A 233 -8.50 -12.79 9.97
N GLY A 234 -9.60 -13.46 10.20
CA GLY A 234 -9.92 -14.09 11.49
C GLY A 234 -9.49 -15.55 11.60
N ALA A 235 -8.92 -16.13 10.54
CA ALA A 235 -8.61 -17.55 10.51
C ALA A 235 -7.35 -17.91 11.32
N ASP A 236 -7.36 -19.08 11.95
CA ASP A 236 -6.26 -19.66 12.74
C ASP A 236 -5.36 -20.61 11.92
N ASN A 237 -5.31 -20.41 10.61
CA ASN A 237 -4.63 -21.32 9.67
C ASN A 237 -3.12 -21.45 9.93
N GLU A 238 -2.49 -20.44 10.51
CA GLU A 238 -1.04 -20.37 10.70
C GLU A 238 -0.53 -21.49 11.61
N LEU A 239 -1.12 -21.63 12.78
CA LEU A 239 -0.75 -22.67 13.74
C LEU A 239 -1.09 -24.06 13.19
N ARG A 240 -2.25 -24.22 12.56
CA ARG A 240 -2.65 -25.49 11.93
C ARG A 240 -1.67 -25.88 10.82
N ALA A 241 -1.23 -24.94 9.98
CA ALA A 241 -0.26 -25.19 8.93
C ALA A 241 1.11 -25.58 9.49
N LEU A 242 1.57 -24.90 10.55
CA LEU A 242 2.83 -25.26 11.20
C LEU A 242 2.77 -26.70 11.76
N LEU A 243 1.71 -27.04 12.50
CA LEU A 243 1.54 -28.37 13.05
C LEU A 243 1.42 -29.45 11.95
N ALA A 244 0.70 -29.16 10.88
CA ALA A 244 0.60 -30.06 9.73
C ALA A 244 1.98 -30.27 9.06
N GLY A 245 2.76 -29.21 8.89
CA GLY A 245 4.12 -29.28 8.36
C GLY A 245 5.03 -30.14 9.24
N LEU A 246 5.03 -29.91 10.57
CA LEU A 246 5.79 -30.72 11.52
C LEU A 246 5.38 -32.19 11.52
N ALA A 247 4.12 -32.48 11.21
CA ALA A 247 3.61 -33.84 11.02
C ALA A 247 3.93 -34.43 9.62
N GLY A 248 4.66 -33.70 8.76
CA GLY A 248 5.04 -34.16 7.43
C GLY A 248 3.97 -34.00 6.34
N HIS A 249 2.90 -33.25 6.62
CA HIS A 249 1.87 -32.98 5.62
C HIS A 249 2.24 -31.85 4.68
N TYR A 250 1.66 -31.87 3.47
CA TYR A 250 1.80 -30.83 2.49
C TYR A 250 1.13 -29.53 2.94
N ILE A 251 1.84 -28.42 2.82
CA ILE A 251 1.31 -27.08 3.07
C ILE A 251 0.99 -26.41 1.73
N PRO A 252 -0.27 -26.03 1.48
CA PRO A 252 -0.66 -25.37 0.23
C PRO A 252 0.16 -24.10 -0.02
N THR A 253 0.53 -23.89 -1.26
CA THR A 253 1.34 -22.73 -1.67
C THR A 253 0.51 -21.47 -1.86
N SER A 254 1.16 -20.31 -1.74
CA SER A 254 0.60 -19.00 -2.05
C SER A 254 1.73 -18.08 -2.55
N TYR A 255 1.35 -17.11 -3.37
CA TYR A 255 2.31 -16.08 -3.80
C TYR A 255 2.68 -15.09 -2.70
N GLY A 256 1.83 -14.91 -1.71
CA GLY A 256 2.01 -13.87 -0.70
C GLY A 256 1.78 -12.47 -1.26
N GLY A 257 2.20 -11.46 -0.52
CA GLY A 257 2.04 -10.04 -0.84
C GLY A 257 1.31 -9.28 0.26
N ASP A 258 1.28 -7.96 0.14
CA ASP A 258 0.53 -7.09 1.03
C ASP A 258 -0.99 -7.35 0.85
N PRO A 259 -1.72 -7.80 1.89
CA PRO A 259 -3.15 -8.10 1.78
C PRO A 259 -4.00 -6.91 1.34
N MET A 260 -3.55 -5.67 1.58
CA MET A 260 -4.24 -4.46 1.12
C MET A 260 -4.24 -4.34 -0.40
N LYS A 261 -3.17 -4.78 -1.05
CA LYS A 261 -2.98 -4.71 -2.50
C LYS A 261 -3.25 -6.05 -3.19
N ASN A 262 -3.02 -7.14 -2.48
CA ASN A 262 -3.23 -8.51 -2.94
C ASN A 262 -4.03 -9.32 -1.91
N PRO A 263 -5.35 -9.19 -1.90
CA PRO A 263 -6.20 -9.96 -0.98
C PRO A 263 -6.08 -11.49 -1.13
N ASP A 264 -5.61 -11.99 -2.28
CA ASP A 264 -5.38 -13.42 -2.49
C ASP A 264 -4.18 -13.97 -1.70
N ALA A 265 -3.40 -13.10 -1.05
CA ALA A 265 -2.42 -13.49 -0.06
C ALA A 265 -3.06 -14.07 1.22
N LEU A 266 -4.36 -13.83 1.41
CA LEU A 266 -5.17 -14.38 2.49
C LEU A 266 -5.90 -15.67 2.06
N PRO A 267 -6.24 -16.58 2.99
CA PRO A 267 -5.76 -16.63 4.37
C PRO A 267 -4.27 -16.96 4.43
N THR A 268 -3.59 -16.52 5.49
CA THR A 268 -2.21 -16.94 5.79
C THR A 268 -2.10 -18.39 6.24
N GLY A 269 -0.95 -18.84 6.70
CA GLY A 269 -0.70 -20.26 6.97
C GLY A 269 -0.42 -21.06 5.71
N ARG A 270 0.15 -20.42 4.68
CA ARG A 270 0.51 -21.05 3.41
C ARG A 270 2.01 -21.01 3.19
N ASN A 271 2.49 -21.96 2.39
CA ASN A 271 3.90 -22.00 2.01
C ASN A 271 4.16 -20.96 0.92
N LEU A 272 4.77 -19.84 1.26
CA LEU A 272 5.08 -18.79 0.31
C LEU A 272 6.01 -19.29 -0.78
N TYR A 273 5.60 -19.12 -2.02
CA TYR A 273 6.32 -19.62 -3.19
C TYR A 273 7.09 -18.51 -3.93
N GLY A 274 6.77 -17.28 -3.71
CA GLY A 274 7.29 -16.13 -4.43
C GLY A 274 6.28 -15.57 -5.42
N PHE A 275 6.76 -14.78 -6.37
CA PHE A 275 5.93 -14.24 -7.44
C PHE A 275 6.48 -14.65 -8.80
N ASP A 276 5.65 -14.58 -9.83
CA ASP A 276 6.06 -14.84 -11.21
C ASP A 276 6.68 -13.57 -11.81
N PRO A 277 8.03 -13.49 -11.98
CA PRO A 277 8.67 -12.28 -12.51
C PRO A 277 8.26 -11.98 -13.96
N SER A 278 7.76 -12.99 -14.70
CA SER A 278 7.28 -12.77 -16.05
C SER A 278 6.00 -11.93 -16.13
N ARG A 279 5.34 -11.69 -15.00
CA ARG A 279 4.15 -10.84 -14.90
C ARG A 279 4.45 -9.40 -14.51
N VAL A 280 5.72 -9.03 -14.43
CA VAL A 280 6.17 -7.68 -14.03
C VAL A 280 6.62 -6.88 -15.25
N PRO A 281 6.11 -5.65 -15.41
CA PRO A 281 5.04 -5.01 -14.62
C PRO A 281 3.65 -5.57 -14.98
N THR A 282 2.74 -5.59 -14.01
CA THR A 282 1.33 -5.85 -14.29
C THR A 282 0.71 -4.68 -15.07
N LYS A 283 -0.45 -4.91 -15.72
CA LYS A 283 -1.15 -3.83 -16.45
C LYS A 283 -1.52 -2.65 -15.53
N ALA A 284 -1.96 -2.95 -14.30
CA ALA A 284 -2.28 -1.91 -13.32
C ALA A 284 -1.04 -1.11 -12.89
N ALA A 285 0.08 -1.80 -12.61
CA ALA A 285 1.35 -1.16 -12.29
C ALA A 285 1.89 -0.34 -13.47
N TRP A 286 1.65 -0.79 -14.71
CA TRP A 286 2.02 -0.05 -15.90
C TRP A 286 1.30 1.30 -15.99
N GLU A 287 -0.04 1.33 -15.81
CA GLU A 287 -0.80 2.58 -15.86
C GLU A 287 -0.39 3.53 -14.74
N ALA A 288 -0.26 3.04 -13.51
CA ALA A 288 0.21 3.83 -12.37
C ALA A 288 1.65 4.35 -12.56
N GLY A 289 2.53 3.50 -13.10
CA GLY A 289 3.93 3.86 -13.38
C GLY A 289 4.09 4.93 -14.45
N LYS A 290 3.26 4.89 -15.50
CA LYS A 290 3.22 5.96 -16.52
C LYS A 290 2.88 7.31 -15.88
N HIS A 291 1.79 7.33 -15.09
CA HIS A 291 1.35 8.54 -14.43
C HIS A 291 2.41 9.12 -13.50
N ALA A 292 2.95 8.31 -12.61
CA ALA A 292 4.01 8.73 -11.70
C ALA A 292 5.29 9.21 -12.43
N MET A 293 5.63 8.62 -13.58
CA MET A 293 6.78 9.06 -14.38
C MET A 293 6.50 10.39 -15.04
N ASP A 294 5.30 10.62 -15.57
CA ASP A 294 4.94 11.89 -16.21
C ASP A 294 4.92 13.02 -15.17
N GLU A 295 4.45 12.79 -13.97
CA GLU A 295 4.53 13.75 -12.85
C GLU A 295 5.98 14.08 -12.49
N LEU A 296 6.86 13.08 -12.37
CA LEU A 296 8.28 13.28 -12.10
C LEU A 296 8.96 14.12 -13.19
N LEU A 297 8.67 13.81 -14.45
CA LEU A 297 9.22 14.58 -15.58
C LEU A 297 8.72 16.03 -15.61
N ALA A 298 7.43 16.24 -15.31
CA ALA A 298 6.84 17.56 -15.21
C ALA A 298 7.45 18.38 -14.05
N ALA A 299 7.57 17.79 -12.87
CA ALA A 299 8.19 18.41 -11.70
C ALA A 299 9.67 18.77 -11.96
N HIS A 300 10.43 17.86 -12.58
CA HIS A 300 11.82 18.12 -12.94
C HIS A 300 11.92 19.30 -13.93
N ARG A 301 11.06 19.31 -14.96
CA ARG A 301 11.04 20.38 -15.97
C ARG A 301 10.65 21.72 -15.35
N ALA A 302 9.68 21.75 -14.44
CA ALA A 302 9.31 22.97 -13.74
C ALA A 302 10.46 23.55 -12.91
N LYS A 303 11.26 22.67 -12.28
CA LYS A 303 12.41 23.06 -11.44
C LYS A 303 13.64 23.48 -12.25
N THR A 304 13.93 22.83 -13.38
CA THR A 304 15.22 22.97 -14.11
C THR A 304 15.08 23.62 -15.47
N GLY A 305 13.87 23.79 -16.00
CA GLY A 305 13.59 24.32 -17.34
C GLY A 305 13.73 23.29 -18.47
N HIS A 306 14.19 22.06 -18.19
CA HIS A 306 14.40 21.01 -19.21
C HIS A 306 14.07 19.62 -18.69
N ALA A 307 13.83 18.68 -19.60
CA ALA A 307 13.66 17.28 -19.24
C ALA A 307 14.99 16.65 -18.78
N PRO A 308 14.98 15.68 -17.87
CA PRO A 308 16.19 14.94 -17.51
C PRO A 308 16.70 14.16 -18.73
N LYS A 309 18.02 14.06 -18.88
CA LYS A 309 18.65 13.26 -19.94
C LYS A 309 18.79 11.80 -19.52
N LYS A 310 18.98 11.56 -18.22
CA LYS A 310 19.22 10.24 -17.65
C LYS A 310 18.59 10.15 -16.28
N LEU A 311 18.00 8.99 -15.97
CA LEU A 311 17.44 8.64 -14.66
C LEU A 311 18.04 7.32 -14.17
N THR A 312 18.17 7.19 -12.87
CA THR A 312 18.59 5.93 -12.23
C THR A 312 17.44 5.38 -11.40
N PHE A 313 17.15 4.11 -11.58
CA PHE A 313 16.17 3.37 -10.78
C PHE A 313 16.90 2.31 -9.97
N THR A 314 16.74 2.35 -8.66
CA THR A 314 17.20 1.29 -7.76
C THR A 314 16.06 0.32 -7.56
N LEU A 315 16.21 -0.90 -8.10
CA LEU A 315 15.18 -1.92 -8.08
C LEU A 315 15.45 -2.90 -6.93
N TRP A 316 14.56 -2.87 -5.94
CA TRP A 316 14.54 -3.83 -4.85
C TRP A 316 13.47 -4.89 -5.15
N SER A 317 13.86 -6.15 -5.17
CA SER A 317 12.93 -7.25 -5.49
C SER A 317 11.72 -7.27 -4.54
N VAL A 318 11.92 -6.94 -3.26
CA VAL A 318 10.83 -6.84 -2.28
C VAL A 318 9.82 -5.78 -2.68
N GLU A 319 10.29 -4.61 -3.10
CA GLU A 319 9.40 -3.53 -3.55
C GLU A 319 8.71 -3.89 -4.86
N THR A 320 9.42 -4.51 -5.81
CA THR A 320 8.82 -5.03 -7.04
C THR A 320 7.69 -5.99 -6.76
N MET A 321 7.85 -6.89 -5.76
CA MET A 321 6.80 -7.81 -5.33
C MET A 321 5.61 -7.09 -4.68
N ARG A 322 5.85 -6.00 -3.96
CA ARG A 322 4.80 -5.21 -3.29
C ARG A 322 3.97 -4.39 -4.27
N HIS A 323 4.61 -3.76 -5.24
CA HIS A 323 3.94 -2.85 -6.18
C HIS A 323 3.80 -3.43 -7.60
N TYR A 324 4.13 -4.73 -7.79
CA TYR A 324 3.99 -5.46 -9.05
C TYR A 324 4.66 -4.78 -10.26
N GLY A 325 5.79 -4.13 -10.03
CA GLY A 325 6.60 -3.54 -11.09
C GLY A 325 6.31 -2.08 -11.42
N LEU A 326 5.92 -1.27 -10.44
CA LEU A 326 5.70 0.16 -10.63
C LEU A 326 6.97 0.89 -11.10
N LEU A 327 8.12 0.61 -10.47
CA LEU A 327 9.40 1.23 -10.85
C LEU A 327 9.89 0.74 -12.21
N GLU A 328 9.67 -0.52 -12.53
CA GLU A 328 9.95 -1.10 -13.84
C GLU A 328 9.09 -0.45 -14.93
N ALA A 329 7.83 -0.19 -14.64
CA ALA A 329 6.92 0.53 -15.52
C ALA A 329 7.39 1.99 -15.74
N GLN A 330 7.80 2.68 -14.69
CA GLN A 330 8.39 4.03 -14.80
C GLN A 330 9.64 4.03 -15.68
N ALA A 331 10.54 3.06 -15.50
CA ALA A 331 11.75 2.92 -16.28
C ALA A 331 11.46 2.67 -17.76
N LEU A 332 10.55 1.76 -18.06
CA LEU A 332 10.10 1.46 -19.43
C LEU A 332 9.44 2.69 -20.09
N TRP A 333 8.54 3.35 -19.36
CA TRP A 333 7.91 4.58 -19.86
C TRP A 333 8.90 5.70 -20.08
N ALA A 334 9.91 5.89 -19.21
CA ALA A 334 10.98 6.86 -19.41
C ALA A 334 11.73 6.61 -20.72
N MET A 335 12.06 5.35 -21.01
CA MET A 335 12.70 4.93 -22.27
C MET A 335 11.77 5.02 -23.47
N GLY A 336 10.46 5.17 -23.27
CA GLY A 336 9.46 5.21 -24.34
C GLY A 336 9.23 3.86 -25.00
N VAL A 337 9.18 2.81 -24.19
CA VAL A 337 8.78 1.45 -24.60
C VAL A 337 7.63 0.99 -23.71
N GLU A 338 6.76 0.15 -24.24
CA GLU A 338 5.64 -0.44 -23.51
C GLU A 338 5.74 -1.97 -23.46
N PRO A 339 5.31 -2.62 -22.35
CA PRO A 339 5.25 -4.06 -22.27
C PRO A 339 4.16 -4.64 -23.16
N GLN A 340 4.40 -5.84 -23.67
CA GLN A 340 3.38 -6.64 -24.35
C GLN A 340 2.99 -7.81 -23.46
N TRP A 341 1.70 -7.99 -23.20
CA TRP A 341 1.18 -9.08 -22.36
C TRP A 341 0.45 -10.11 -23.17
N ASP A 342 0.60 -11.38 -22.79
CA ASP A 342 -0.26 -12.44 -23.24
C ASP A 342 -1.64 -12.40 -22.54
N ALA A 343 -2.54 -13.32 -22.91
CA ALA A 343 -3.87 -13.45 -22.29
C ALA A 343 -3.80 -13.80 -20.79
N GLY A 344 -2.70 -14.39 -20.31
CA GLY A 344 -2.45 -14.73 -18.92
C GLY A 344 -1.80 -13.61 -18.10
N GLY A 345 -1.54 -12.45 -18.73
CA GLY A 345 -0.92 -11.29 -18.08
C GLY A 345 0.59 -11.41 -17.92
N ARG A 346 1.26 -12.29 -18.68
CA ARG A 346 2.72 -12.39 -18.72
C ARG A 346 3.28 -11.42 -19.74
N VAL A 347 4.35 -10.73 -19.38
CA VAL A 347 5.10 -9.88 -20.29
C VAL A 347 5.89 -10.75 -21.26
N THR A 348 5.57 -10.70 -22.54
CA THR A 348 6.20 -11.50 -23.61
C THR A 348 7.23 -10.71 -24.39
N GLY A 349 7.27 -9.40 -24.22
CA GLY A 349 8.19 -8.51 -24.90
C GLY A 349 7.88 -7.05 -24.60
N VAL A 350 8.62 -6.18 -25.29
CA VAL A 350 8.40 -4.73 -25.24
C VAL A 350 8.25 -4.18 -26.65
N GLN A 351 7.44 -3.15 -26.80
CA GLN A 351 7.23 -2.44 -28.05
C GLN A 351 7.69 -0.99 -27.94
N LEU A 352 8.35 -0.50 -28.98
CA LEU A 352 8.76 0.89 -29.05
C LEU A 352 7.53 1.78 -29.28
N ILE A 353 7.34 2.77 -28.41
CA ILE A 353 6.29 3.78 -28.59
C ILE A 353 6.79 4.80 -29.64
N PRO A 354 6.06 5.05 -30.74
CA PRO A 354 6.43 6.06 -31.71
C PRO A 354 6.61 7.44 -31.06
N ARG A 355 7.55 8.24 -31.61
CA ARG A 355 7.89 9.56 -31.04
C ARG A 355 6.68 10.49 -31.00
N GLU A 356 5.83 10.42 -32.01
CA GLU A 356 4.61 11.23 -32.15
C GLU A 356 3.60 10.89 -31.02
N GLN A 357 3.52 9.61 -30.62
CA GLN A 357 2.63 9.16 -29.54
C GLN A 357 3.23 9.46 -28.17
N LEU A 358 4.57 9.33 -28.03
CA LEU A 358 5.24 9.60 -26.76
C LEU A 358 5.19 11.10 -26.38
N GLY A 359 5.15 11.99 -27.36
CA GLY A 359 5.00 13.44 -27.19
C GLY A 359 6.17 14.14 -26.48
N ARG A 360 7.27 13.43 -26.20
CA ARG A 360 8.44 13.90 -25.47
C ARG A 360 9.73 13.19 -25.90
N PRO A 361 10.91 13.72 -25.57
CA PRO A 361 12.16 12.98 -25.70
C PRO A 361 12.18 11.72 -24.84
N ARG A 362 12.88 10.69 -25.29
CA ARG A 362 13.22 9.52 -24.48
C ARG A 362 14.27 9.91 -23.46
N VAL A 363 14.21 9.25 -22.31
CA VAL A 363 15.16 9.45 -21.21
C VAL A 363 15.99 8.19 -21.07
N ASP A 364 17.32 8.32 -21.01
CA ASP A 364 18.20 7.20 -20.71
C ASP A 364 17.96 6.68 -19.30
N VAL A 365 18.03 5.37 -19.14
CA VAL A 365 17.78 4.71 -17.85
C VAL A 365 18.98 3.88 -17.43
N VAL A 366 19.36 4.02 -16.17
CA VAL A 366 20.29 3.11 -15.47
C VAL A 366 19.49 2.33 -14.45
N LEU A 367 19.56 1.01 -14.53
CA LEU A 367 18.94 0.11 -13.56
C LEU A 367 20.00 -0.42 -12.59
N SER A 368 19.77 -0.23 -11.30
CA SER A 368 20.58 -0.82 -10.22
C SER A 368 19.69 -1.85 -9.50
N ALA A 369 19.85 -3.12 -9.84
CA ALA A 369 19.06 -4.20 -9.25
C ALA A 369 19.77 -4.85 -8.07
N THR A 370 19.02 -5.26 -7.05
CA THR A 370 19.54 -6.01 -5.91
C THR A 370 19.80 -7.47 -6.26
N GLY A 371 20.59 -8.16 -5.45
CA GLY A 371 20.97 -9.57 -5.70
C GLY A 371 19.81 -10.58 -5.71
N LEU A 372 18.64 -10.18 -5.21
CA LEU A 372 17.41 -10.99 -5.27
C LEU A 372 16.60 -10.79 -6.55
N TYR A 373 17.00 -9.87 -7.38
CA TYR A 373 16.29 -9.47 -8.61
C TYR A 373 16.48 -10.45 -9.81
#